data_4b8aa528293031d29a4555fc07eaab88
#
_entry.id   4b8aa528293031d29a4555fc07eaab88
#
_cell.length_a   1.000
_cell.length_b   1.000
_cell.length_c   1.000
_cell.angle_alpha   90.00
_cell.angle_beta   90.00
_cell.angle_gamma   90.00
#
_symmetry.space_group_name_H-M   'P 1'
#
loop_
_entity.id
_entity.type
_entity.pdbx_description
1 polymer ?
#
loop_
_entity_poly.entity_id
_entity_poly.type
_entity_poly.pdbx_seq_one_letter_code
_entity_poly.pdbx_strand_id
1 'polypeptide(L)'
;MELELIKTFIEYHIDMTRRVWDSIDQITEEQFLADDAYSRGSIRNLMVHLASTDRRWPVGLKNQPDIGHLNFEDYSTRAEAYRVFEQAARDLSEYVNSLTSEELDQNANDLPYPRWQVLLHIINHGTDHRSTVLQKLTELGAPTFDQDFILWIWSRK
;
A
#
# COMPACT_ATOMS: atom_id res chain seq x y z
N MET A 1 21.75 -1.43 4.83
CA MET A 1 20.39 -1.56 5.47
C MET A 1 20.11 -3.03 5.76
N GLU A 2 19.61 -3.37 6.92
CA GLU A 2 19.31 -4.77 7.24
C GLU A 2 18.04 -5.24 6.52
N LEU A 3 18.15 -6.33 5.77
CA LEU A 3 17.05 -6.88 4.97
C LEU A 3 15.84 -7.27 5.83
N GLU A 4 16.07 -7.87 6.98
CA GLU A 4 14.97 -8.25 7.91
C GLU A 4 14.19 -7.05 8.45
N LEU A 5 14.85 -5.90 8.62
CA LEU A 5 14.16 -4.67 8.98
C LEU A 5 13.19 -4.21 7.88
N ILE A 6 13.64 -4.22 6.62
CA ILE A 6 12.79 -3.88 5.48
C ILE A 6 11.62 -4.86 5.33
N LYS A 7 11.87 -6.17 5.47
CA LYS A 7 10.80 -7.19 5.45
C LYS A 7 9.75 -6.92 6.52
N THR A 8 10.19 -6.62 7.74
CA THR A 8 9.29 -6.29 8.86
C THR A 8 8.42 -5.07 8.56
N PHE A 9 8.99 -4.02 7.99
CA PHE A 9 8.22 -2.82 7.63
C PHE A 9 7.26 -3.04 6.44
N ILE A 10 7.63 -3.86 5.48
CA ILE A 10 6.73 -4.23 4.36
C ILE A 10 5.57 -5.10 4.90
N GLU A 11 5.84 -6.03 5.80
CA GLU A 11 4.79 -6.81 6.45
C GLU A 11 3.81 -5.91 7.25
N TYR A 12 4.34 -4.98 8.04
CA TYR A 12 3.54 -3.95 8.72
C TYR A 12 2.69 -3.15 7.71
N HIS A 13 3.27 -2.68 6.61
CA HIS A 13 2.57 -1.92 5.58
C HIS A 13 1.38 -2.69 5.01
N ILE A 14 1.58 -3.97 4.66
CA ILE A 14 0.54 -4.85 4.11
C ILE A 14 -0.56 -5.11 5.15
N ASP A 15 -0.18 -5.45 6.38
CA ASP A 15 -1.13 -5.74 7.46
C ASP A 15 -2.00 -4.53 7.80
N MET A 16 -1.40 -3.33 7.90
CA MET A 16 -2.16 -2.11 8.16
C MET A 16 -3.10 -1.78 7.00
N THR A 17 -2.71 -2.04 5.76
CA THR A 17 -3.59 -1.84 4.61
C THR A 17 -4.77 -2.83 4.61
N ARG A 18 -4.57 -4.10 5.00
CA ARG A 18 -5.66 -5.06 5.20
C ARG A 18 -6.65 -4.60 6.28
N ARG A 19 -6.15 -4.11 7.41
CA ARG A 19 -7.02 -3.57 8.46
C ARG A 19 -7.85 -2.36 7.99
N VAL A 20 -7.28 -1.53 7.11
CA VAL A 20 -8.07 -0.46 6.47
C VAL A 20 -9.20 -1.05 5.62
N TRP A 21 -8.96 -2.14 4.88
CA TRP A 21 -10.00 -2.84 4.15
C TRP A 21 -11.10 -3.43 5.05
N ASP A 22 -10.75 -3.97 6.23
CA ASP A 22 -11.74 -4.42 7.23
C ASP A 22 -12.65 -3.26 7.67
N SER A 23 -12.11 -2.05 7.80
CA SER A 23 -12.89 -0.84 8.10
C SER A 23 -13.74 -0.38 6.91
N ILE A 24 -13.21 -0.48 5.69
CA ILE A 24 -13.94 -0.16 4.44
C ILE A 24 -15.16 -1.10 4.26
N ASP A 25 -15.09 -2.33 4.72
CA ASP A 25 -16.23 -3.27 4.66
C ASP A 25 -17.43 -2.83 5.52
N GLN A 26 -17.25 -1.85 6.40
CA GLN A 26 -18.32 -1.31 7.26
C GLN A 26 -19.06 -0.11 6.63
N ILE A 27 -18.66 0.38 5.46
CA ILE A 27 -19.34 1.46 4.73
C ILE A 27 -20.06 0.91 3.50
N THR A 28 -20.99 1.69 2.92
CA THR A 28 -21.70 1.29 1.70
C THR A 28 -20.83 1.42 0.45
N GLU A 29 -21.21 0.75 -0.65
CA GLU A 29 -20.53 0.95 -1.96
C GLU A 29 -20.64 2.41 -2.42
N GLU A 30 -21.76 3.08 -2.19
CA GLU A 30 -21.94 4.50 -2.51
C GLU A 30 -20.93 5.37 -1.76
N GLN A 31 -20.74 5.14 -0.45
CA GLN A 31 -19.76 5.85 0.36
C GLN A 31 -18.32 5.56 -0.09
N PHE A 32 -18.03 4.33 -0.49
CA PHE A 32 -16.70 3.94 -1.01
C PHE A 32 -16.36 4.67 -2.32
N LEU A 33 -17.35 4.88 -3.17
CA LEU A 33 -17.21 5.53 -4.48
C LEU A 33 -17.40 7.05 -4.42
N ALA A 34 -17.97 7.59 -3.33
CA ALA A 34 -18.28 9.01 -3.20
C ALA A 34 -17.00 9.85 -3.31
N ASP A 35 -17.03 10.79 -4.26
CA ASP A 35 -15.92 11.68 -4.54
C ASP A 35 -15.95 12.93 -3.63
N ASP A 36 -14.82 13.46 -3.28
CA ASP A 36 -14.68 14.73 -2.59
C ASP A 36 -13.55 15.58 -3.19
N ALA A 37 -13.44 16.83 -2.73
CA ALA A 37 -12.45 17.78 -3.27
C ALA A 37 -11.03 17.58 -2.72
N TYR A 38 -10.83 16.66 -1.76
CA TYR A 38 -9.54 16.48 -1.10
C TYR A 38 -8.79 15.25 -1.62
N SER A 39 -7.48 15.40 -1.76
CA SER A 39 -6.54 14.35 -2.16
C SER A 39 -6.90 13.76 -3.55
N ARG A 40 -7.20 12.47 -3.64
CA ARG A 40 -7.57 11.77 -4.88
C ARG A 40 -9.08 11.58 -5.03
N GLY A 41 -9.87 12.28 -4.24
CA GLY A 41 -11.32 12.16 -4.23
C GLY A 41 -11.79 11.00 -3.35
N SER A 42 -12.33 9.94 -3.94
CA SER A 42 -12.97 8.83 -3.22
C SER A 42 -12.00 7.92 -2.44
N ILE A 43 -12.55 7.14 -1.49
CA ILE A 43 -11.83 6.05 -0.83
C ILE A 43 -11.37 5.03 -1.87
N ARG A 44 -12.21 4.70 -2.88
CA ARG A 44 -11.82 3.86 -4.03
C ARG A 44 -10.54 4.35 -4.67
N ASN A 45 -10.47 5.61 -5.04
CA ASN A 45 -9.32 6.18 -5.74
C ASN A 45 -8.03 6.10 -4.91
N LEU A 46 -8.13 6.35 -3.61
CA LEU A 46 -7.01 6.23 -2.67
C LEU A 46 -6.50 4.79 -2.58
N MET A 47 -7.41 3.82 -2.41
CA MET A 47 -7.03 2.42 -2.27
C MET A 47 -6.49 1.80 -3.56
N VAL A 48 -7.07 2.15 -4.72
CA VAL A 48 -6.55 1.74 -6.03
C VAL A 48 -5.19 2.39 -6.31
N HIS A 49 -4.98 3.65 -5.87
CA HIS A 49 -3.69 4.31 -5.97
C HIS A 49 -2.62 3.64 -5.12
N LEU A 50 -2.93 3.23 -3.89
CA LEU A 50 -2.02 2.45 -3.05
C LEU A 50 -1.62 1.13 -3.74
N ALA A 51 -2.61 0.36 -4.18
CA ALA A 51 -2.37 -0.88 -4.91
C ALA A 51 -1.54 -0.66 -6.20
N SER A 52 -1.80 0.43 -6.91
CA SER A 52 -1.02 0.82 -8.10
C SER A 52 0.45 1.08 -7.79
N THR A 53 0.73 1.74 -6.68
CA THR A 53 2.10 2.03 -6.22
C THR A 53 2.81 0.76 -5.80
N ASP A 54 2.15 -0.06 -4.96
CA ASP A 54 2.69 -1.33 -4.44
C ASP A 54 3.00 -2.34 -5.56
N ARG A 55 2.22 -2.29 -6.66
CA ARG A 55 2.44 -3.12 -7.85
C ARG A 55 3.56 -2.58 -8.76
N ARG A 56 3.58 -1.26 -8.98
CA ARG A 56 4.45 -0.62 -9.98
C ARG A 56 5.91 -0.58 -9.55
N TRP A 57 6.18 -0.24 -8.29
CA TRP A 57 7.56 -0.13 -7.80
C TRP A 57 8.33 -1.45 -7.85
N PRO A 58 7.81 -2.60 -7.38
CA PRO A 58 8.51 -3.89 -7.53
C PRO A 58 8.85 -4.25 -8.98
N VAL A 59 7.98 -3.90 -9.94
CA VAL A 59 8.25 -4.10 -11.37
C VAL A 59 9.47 -3.29 -11.82
N GLY A 60 9.52 -1.99 -11.47
CA GLY A 60 10.67 -1.14 -11.76
C GLY A 60 11.96 -1.62 -11.05
N LEU A 61 11.85 -2.05 -9.79
CA LEU A 61 12.98 -2.57 -9.02
C LEU A 61 13.53 -3.91 -9.56
N LYS A 62 12.72 -4.68 -10.30
CA LYS A 62 13.13 -5.86 -11.06
C LYS A 62 13.72 -5.51 -12.43
N ASN A 63 13.92 -4.24 -12.73
CA ASN A 63 14.39 -3.73 -14.02
C ASN A 63 13.46 -4.12 -15.20
N GLN A 64 12.17 -4.24 -14.94
CA GLN A 64 11.15 -4.51 -15.94
C GLN A 64 10.56 -3.21 -16.50
N PRO A 65 9.98 -3.21 -17.71
CA PRO A 65 9.32 -2.03 -18.27
C PRO A 65 8.21 -1.49 -17.37
N ASP A 66 8.07 -0.16 -17.32
CA ASP A 66 7.02 0.48 -16.55
C ASP A 66 5.63 0.04 -17.03
N ILE A 67 4.81 -0.39 -16.08
CA ILE A 67 3.44 -0.88 -16.33
C ILE A 67 2.38 0.22 -16.17
N GLY A 68 2.78 1.45 -15.89
CA GLY A 68 1.88 2.58 -15.67
C GLY A 68 1.04 2.48 -14.40
N HIS A 69 0.30 3.54 -14.13
CA HIS A 69 -0.66 3.58 -13.03
C HIS A 69 -1.98 2.89 -13.43
N LEU A 70 -2.66 2.31 -12.42
CA LEU A 70 -4.02 1.80 -12.59
C LEU A 70 -4.99 2.97 -12.82
N ASN A 71 -5.94 2.78 -13.72
CA ASN A 71 -7.04 3.70 -13.89
C ASN A 71 -8.13 3.38 -12.85
N PHE A 72 -8.54 4.36 -12.05
CA PHE A 72 -9.53 4.18 -10.99
C PHE A 72 -10.88 3.71 -11.53
N GLU A 73 -11.28 4.19 -12.71
CA GLU A 73 -12.56 3.87 -13.34
C GLU A 73 -12.72 2.38 -13.70
N ASP A 74 -11.63 1.64 -13.78
CA ASP A 74 -11.64 0.20 -14.06
C ASP A 74 -12.09 -0.63 -12.84
N TYR A 75 -12.25 0.01 -11.66
CA TYR A 75 -12.59 -0.62 -10.38
C TYR A 75 -13.88 -0.03 -9.84
N SER A 76 -15.01 -0.53 -10.29
CA SER A 76 -16.34 -0.01 -9.97
C SER A 76 -16.91 -0.54 -8.65
N THR A 77 -16.28 -1.54 -8.03
CA THR A 77 -16.70 -2.14 -6.77
C THR A 77 -15.54 -2.30 -5.78
N ARG A 78 -15.87 -2.38 -4.47
CA ARG A 78 -14.89 -2.73 -3.43
C ARG A 78 -14.18 -4.04 -3.72
N ALA A 79 -14.92 -5.06 -4.15
CA ALA A 79 -14.37 -6.38 -4.42
C ALA A 79 -13.32 -6.37 -5.54
N GLU A 80 -13.50 -5.55 -6.57
CA GLU A 80 -12.51 -5.37 -7.65
C GLU A 80 -11.27 -4.66 -7.14
N ALA A 81 -11.43 -3.56 -6.41
CA ALA A 81 -10.33 -2.80 -5.82
C ALA A 81 -9.57 -3.63 -4.76
N TYR A 82 -10.26 -4.43 -3.94
CA TYR A 82 -9.63 -5.33 -2.97
C TYR A 82 -8.78 -6.41 -3.65
N ARG A 83 -9.29 -7.01 -4.74
CA ARG A 83 -8.53 -8.06 -5.47
C ARG A 83 -7.22 -7.52 -6.04
N VAL A 84 -7.20 -6.31 -6.57
CA VAL A 84 -5.94 -5.73 -7.08
C VAL A 84 -4.97 -5.40 -5.95
N PHE A 85 -5.45 -4.94 -4.80
CA PHE A 85 -4.63 -4.76 -3.63
C PHE A 85 -4.00 -6.08 -3.17
N GLU A 86 -4.79 -7.15 -3.01
CA GLU A 86 -4.28 -8.46 -2.57
C GLU A 86 -3.23 -9.03 -3.54
N GLN A 87 -3.40 -8.81 -4.85
CA GLN A 87 -2.38 -9.21 -5.81
C GLN A 87 -1.10 -8.38 -5.63
N ALA A 88 -1.21 -7.06 -5.53
CA ALA A 88 -0.08 -6.16 -5.32
C ALA A 88 0.68 -6.49 -4.02
N ALA A 89 -0.04 -6.79 -2.93
CA ALA A 89 0.54 -7.20 -1.65
C ALA A 89 1.34 -8.51 -1.75
N ARG A 90 0.82 -9.51 -2.48
CA ARG A 90 1.54 -10.75 -2.75
C ARG A 90 2.82 -10.49 -3.54
N ASP A 91 2.70 -9.77 -4.65
CA ASP A 91 3.84 -9.49 -5.54
C ASP A 91 4.95 -8.69 -4.85
N LEU A 92 4.57 -7.72 -3.99
CA LEU A 92 5.50 -6.95 -3.17
C LEU A 92 6.18 -7.83 -2.12
N SER A 93 5.43 -8.67 -1.41
CA SER A 93 5.96 -9.60 -0.41
C SER A 93 6.92 -10.60 -1.05
N GLU A 94 6.56 -11.21 -2.17
CA GLU A 94 7.41 -12.13 -2.92
C GLU A 94 8.70 -11.47 -3.38
N TYR A 95 8.59 -10.24 -3.90
CA TYR A 95 9.76 -9.48 -4.32
C TYR A 95 10.74 -9.24 -3.16
N VAL A 96 10.25 -8.72 -2.04
CA VAL A 96 11.11 -8.42 -0.88
C VAL A 96 11.72 -9.68 -0.29
N ASN A 97 10.98 -10.79 -0.28
CA ASN A 97 11.49 -12.08 0.19
C ASN A 97 12.53 -12.71 -0.74
N SER A 98 12.54 -12.33 -2.02
CA SER A 98 13.55 -12.79 -2.99
C SER A 98 14.87 -12.03 -2.93
N LEU A 99 14.92 -10.86 -2.25
CA LEU A 99 16.10 -10.01 -2.19
C LEU A 99 17.18 -10.60 -1.27
N THR A 100 18.41 -10.38 -1.65
CA THR A 100 19.59 -10.49 -0.77
C THR A 100 19.93 -9.13 -0.14
N SER A 101 20.71 -9.14 0.94
CA SER A 101 21.19 -7.90 1.56
C SER A 101 22.06 -7.06 0.61
N GLU A 102 22.81 -7.71 -0.28
CA GLU A 102 23.62 -7.02 -1.28
C GLU A 102 22.76 -6.31 -2.32
N GLU A 103 21.75 -6.99 -2.87
CA GLU A 103 20.81 -6.40 -3.84
C GLU A 103 20.02 -5.24 -3.24
N LEU A 104 19.69 -5.31 -1.95
CA LEU A 104 18.98 -4.26 -1.25
C LEU A 104 19.73 -2.92 -1.27
N ASP A 105 21.07 -2.97 -1.14
CA ASP A 105 21.94 -1.79 -1.14
C ASP A 105 22.35 -1.32 -2.55
N GLN A 106 22.03 -2.09 -3.59
CA GLN A 106 22.28 -1.73 -4.98
C GLN A 106 21.14 -0.91 -5.59
N ASN A 107 21.48 -0.05 -6.53
CA ASN A 107 20.49 0.66 -7.34
C ASN A 107 19.77 -0.34 -8.28
N ALA A 108 18.50 -0.11 -8.53
CA ALA A 108 17.85 -0.65 -9.71
C ALA A 108 18.30 0.19 -10.93
N ASN A 109 18.35 -0.40 -12.13
CA ASN A 109 19.08 0.10 -13.30
C ASN A 109 19.03 1.62 -13.51
N ASP A 110 17.89 2.20 -13.73
CA ASP A 110 17.75 3.61 -14.09
C ASP A 110 17.42 4.54 -12.89
N LEU A 111 17.44 3.99 -11.66
CA LEU A 111 17.16 4.78 -10.46
C LEU A 111 18.47 5.25 -9.81
N PRO A 112 18.57 6.53 -9.42
CA PRO A 112 19.79 7.06 -8.82
C PRO A 112 19.96 6.72 -7.33
N TYR A 113 19.16 5.82 -6.80
CA TYR A 113 19.12 5.44 -5.38
C TYR A 113 18.94 3.93 -5.18
N PRO A 114 19.42 3.38 -4.05
CA PRO A 114 19.34 1.95 -3.77
C PRO A 114 17.90 1.48 -3.52
N ARG A 115 17.64 0.18 -3.72
CA ARG A 115 16.32 -0.45 -3.57
C ARG A 115 15.68 -0.19 -2.23
N TRP A 116 16.46 -0.19 -1.14
CA TRP A 116 15.88 0.07 0.19
C TRP A 116 15.22 1.44 0.32
N GLN A 117 15.72 2.47 -0.38
CA GLN A 117 15.07 3.80 -0.36
C GLN A 117 13.71 3.79 -1.04
N VAL A 118 13.57 3.04 -2.13
CA VAL A 118 12.28 2.87 -2.81
C VAL A 118 11.30 2.07 -1.94
N LEU A 119 11.79 1.02 -1.27
CA LEU A 119 10.94 0.24 -0.35
C LEU A 119 10.49 1.07 0.85
N LEU A 120 11.34 1.92 1.43
CA LEU A 120 10.93 2.89 2.45
C LEU A 120 9.93 3.92 1.91
N HIS A 121 10.08 4.35 0.64
CA HIS A 121 9.09 5.22 0.01
C HIS A 121 7.71 4.54 -0.05
N ILE A 122 7.62 3.27 -0.45
CA ILE A 122 6.36 2.51 -0.46
C ILE A 122 5.70 2.53 0.91
N ILE A 123 6.45 2.26 1.97
CA ILE A 123 5.95 2.23 3.36
C ILE A 123 5.44 3.60 3.79
N ASN A 124 6.24 4.65 3.58
CA ASN A 124 5.87 6.02 3.95
C ASN A 124 4.66 6.53 3.15
N HIS A 125 4.64 6.30 1.84
CA HIS A 125 3.52 6.60 0.96
C HIS A 125 2.23 5.88 1.40
N GLY A 126 2.35 4.61 1.79
CA GLY A 126 1.24 3.85 2.35
C GLY A 126 0.71 4.45 3.64
N THR A 127 1.56 4.88 4.55
CA THR A 127 1.17 5.51 5.81
C THR A 127 0.40 6.82 5.56
N ASP A 128 0.88 7.66 4.64
CA ASP A 128 0.22 8.92 4.28
C ASP A 128 -1.19 8.69 3.74
N HIS A 129 -1.33 7.82 2.74
CA HIS A 129 -2.65 7.56 2.14
C HIS A 129 -3.60 6.80 3.06
N ARG A 130 -3.12 5.84 3.86
CA ARG A 130 -3.96 5.17 4.86
C ARG A 130 -4.48 6.17 5.91
N SER A 131 -3.67 7.14 6.33
CA SER A 131 -4.12 8.19 7.26
C SER A 131 -5.29 8.97 6.67
N THR A 132 -5.22 9.34 5.39
CA THR A 132 -6.32 10.03 4.69
C THR A 132 -7.58 9.14 4.62
N VAL A 133 -7.43 7.85 4.32
CA VAL A 133 -8.56 6.91 4.28
C VAL A 133 -9.19 6.74 5.67
N LEU A 134 -8.39 6.56 6.71
CA LEU A 134 -8.87 6.44 8.09
C LEU A 134 -9.62 7.70 8.55
N GLN A 135 -9.16 8.89 8.16
CA GLN A 135 -9.90 10.12 8.43
C GLN A 135 -11.29 10.09 7.77
N LYS A 136 -11.36 9.77 6.47
CA LYS A 136 -12.65 9.66 5.75
C LYS A 136 -13.56 8.61 6.36
N LEU A 137 -13.04 7.46 6.76
CA LEU A 137 -13.80 6.40 7.43
C LEU A 137 -14.34 6.86 8.79
N THR A 138 -13.57 7.63 9.56
CA THR A 138 -14.02 8.24 10.82
C THR A 138 -15.19 9.18 10.60
N GLU A 139 -15.11 10.03 9.56
CA GLU A 139 -16.18 10.98 9.19
C GLU A 139 -17.47 10.25 8.76
N LEU A 140 -17.34 9.05 8.19
CA LEU A 140 -18.46 8.17 7.82
C LEU A 140 -18.99 7.33 9.00
N GLY A 141 -18.38 7.43 10.19
CA GLY A 141 -18.76 6.64 11.36
C GLY A 141 -18.33 5.17 11.33
N ALA A 142 -17.42 4.80 10.43
CA ALA A 142 -16.85 3.46 10.40
C ALA A 142 -15.83 3.28 11.54
N PRO A 143 -15.61 2.05 12.05
CA PRO A 143 -14.55 1.78 13.01
C PRO A 143 -13.18 2.03 12.41
N THR A 144 -12.31 2.72 13.15
CA THR A 144 -10.93 3.00 12.77
C THR A 144 -9.96 2.52 13.86
N PHE A 145 -8.68 2.59 13.60
CA PHE A 145 -7.64 2.09 14.51
C PHE A 145 -6.36 2.94 14.39
N ASP A 146 -5.53 2.88 15.44
CA ASP A 146 -4.21 3.48 15.40
C ASP A 146 -3.25 2.61 14.58
N GLN A 147 -2.58 3.22 13.59
CA GLN A 147 -1.62 2.51 12.74
C GLN A 147 -0.16 2.64 13.21
N ASP A 148 0.05 2.91 14.50
CA ASP A 148 1.40 3.02 15.06
C ASP A 148 2.16 1.70 14.96
N PHE A 149 3.37 1.77 14.42
CA PHE A 149 4.24 0.61 14.24
C PHE A 149 4.50 -0.15 15.55
N ILE A 150 4.66 0.58 16.67
CA ILE A 150 4.89 -0.04 17.97
C ILE A 150 3.67 -0.84 18.46
N LEU A 151 2.45 -0.38 18.19
CA LEU A 151 1.22 -1.11 18.53
C LEU A 151 1.09 -2.40 17.72
N TRP A 152 1.45 -2.34 16.44
CA TRP A 152 1.49 -3.53 15.59
C TRP A 152 2.52 -4.56 16.07
N ILE A 153 3.74 -4.13 16.48
CA ILE A 153 4.73 -5.04 17.06
C ILE A 153 4.20 -5.70 18.33
N TRP A 154 3.54 -4.94 19.20
CA TRP A 154 2.99 -5.51 20.45
C TRP A 154 1.87 -6.52 20.21
N SER A 155 1.07 -6.34 19.16
CA SER A 155 -0.02 -7.26 18.81
C SER A 155 0.45 -8.63 18.30
N ARG A 156 1.73 -8.77 17.96
CA ARG A 156 2.35 -10.01 17.41
C ARG A 156 3.01 -10.89 18.47
N LYS A 157 2.97 -10.50 19.73
CA LYS A 157 3.53 -11.26 20.86
C LYS A 157 2.44 -12.21 21.47
#